data_1da3a1e482acd9d697ebeb83ccae78f1
#
_entry.id   1da3a1e482acd9d697ebeb83ccae78f1
#
_cell.length_a   1.000
_cell.length_b   1.000
_cell.length_c   1.000
_cell.angle_alpha   90.00
_cell.angle_beta   90.00
_cell.angle_gamma   90.00
#
_symmetry.space_group_name_H-M   'P 1'
#
loop_
_entity.id
_entity.type
_entity.pdbx_description
1 polymer ?
#
loop_
_entity_poly.entity_id
_entity_poly.type
_entity_poly.pdbx_seq_one_letter_code
_entity_poly.pdbx_strand_id
1 'polypeptide(L)'
;MHEESWRTMFPDYTQYQTTLDHYSNLEPASIGTLQPRLSDAVRRFSALNLQPRILRITAPDNTLYRDYIIELIKKYQFNSNNNTTCSQTSEKEQPIIIAGENVTAEKLFGAVYPPLEQNTLAKPSVKHGLLHQAHNGYLILSITALLSNPSLWPRLKRTLTDGVLEWEASNKKVVINLPPAEKLNVKLVIIGDRYLMAELDSAEPDLSTGFAMYGEFEQDLLLNDASLEDYLGYVKAIIDHHQLPQFADSNAVTALLNAGARYAEDQTRLPLCLLWHLNLLSEASLESDGKVITAANIKASLRAKEYRESYLPERAIADIHHGQVLIASDGKEIGQVNGLTVVEMPGHPTAYGEPARISCVVHFGDGDISDVERKVELGGNIHAKGMMIMQAFVATALDLDQALPYSASIVFEQSYSEVDGDSASLAELCALMSALSSQPINQQIAVTGAVDQFGRVQAVGGINEKVEGFYKVCVHRGLTGNQGVILPKTNLSNLCLNDEVIEAIKAKQFHIWAVENVDEAIPLLTDKPFRSENEEDETILSLIEERIDYFHHGDLSNEVGILNKIRICIANWFVQN
;
A
#
# COMPACT_ATOMS: atom_id res chain seq x y z
N MET A 1 14.59 15.41 24.04
CA MET A 1 13.96 14.52 23.03
C MET A 1 12.56 14.21 23.51
N HIS A 2 11.55 14.39 22.68
CA HIS A 2 10.16 14.26 23.11
C HIS A 2 9.64 12.88 22.72
N GLU A 3 9.23 12.13 23.75
CA GLU A 3 8.38 10.96 23.60
C GLU A 3 7.00 11.44 23.11
N GLU A 4 6.44 10.75 22.14
CA GLU A 4 5.14 11.11 21.57
C GLU A 4 4.00 10.77 22.53
N SER A 5 2.96 11.59 22.49
CA SER A 5 1.78 11.38 23.31
C SER A 5 0.92 10.23 22.75
N TRP A 6 0.31 9.41 23.62
CA TRP A 6 -0.65 8.41 23.19
C TRP A 6 -1.79 8.97 22.32
N ARG A 7 -2.09 10.28 22.42
CA ARG A 7 -3.13 10.96 21.63
C ARG A 7 -2.78 11.09 20.14
N THR A 8 -1.51 11.02 19.77
CA THR A 8 -1.08 11.06 18.37
C THR A 8 -1.10 9.68 17.70
N MET A 9 -1.46 8.62 18.43
CA MET A 9 -1.45 7.23 17.94
C MET A 9 -2.74 6.81 17.23
N PHE A 10 -3.73 7.69 17.17
CA PHE A 10 -5.03 7.47 16.53
C PHE A 10 -5.66 8.82 16.14
N PRO A 11 -6.66 8.82 15.22
CA PRO A 11 -7.34 10.04 14.81
C PRO A 11 -8.08 10.75 15.94
N ASP A 12 -8.03 12.07 15.98
CA ASP A 12 -8.84 12.90 16.89
C ASP A 12 -10.05 13.49 16.14
N TYR A 13 -11.23 12.98 16.46
CA TYR A 13 -12.50 13.44 15.89
C TYR A 13 -13.25 14.45 16.77
N THR A 14 -12.63 15.00 17.82
CA THR A 14 -13.27 15.93 18.77
C THR A 14 -13.88 17.14 18.07
N GLN A 15 -13.21 17.68 17.05
CA GLN A 15 -13.69 18.80 16.26
C GLN A 15 -14.98 18.48 15.48
N TYR A 16 -15.25 17.21 15.19
CA TYR A 16 -16.40 16.73 14.42
C TYR A 16 -17.56 16.23 15.30
N GLN A 17 -17.47 16.35 16.63
CA GLN A 17 -18.43 15.76 17.56
C GLN A 17 -19.88 16.15 17.26
N THR A 18 -20.13 17.41 16.85
CA THR A 18 -21.48 17.87 16.50
C THR A 18 -22.07 17.07 15.33
N THR A 19 -21.30 16.84 14.28
CA THR A 19 -21.72 16.05 13.11
C THR A 19 -21.97 14.58 13.51
N LEU A 20 -21.09 14.02 14.34
CA LEU A 20 -21.21 12.64 14.81
C LEU A 20 -22.48 12.44 15.66
N ASP A 21 -22.80 13.36 16.56
CA ASP A 21 -24.02 13.30 17.40
C ASP A 21 -25.31 13.47 16.59
N HIS A 22 -25.23 14.11 15.41
CA HIS A 22 -26.36 14.30 14.50
C HIS A 22 -26.44 13.24 13.38
N TYR A 23 -25.62 12.20 13.41
CA TYR A 23 -25.58 11.14 12.39
C TYR A 23 -26.98 10.59 12.03
N SER A 24 -27.83 10.33 13.04
CA SER A 24 -29.18 9.80 12.84
C SER A 24 -30.06 10.67 11.95
N ASN A 25 -29.81 11.98 11.93
CA ASN A 25 -30.58 12.97 11.17
C ASN A 25 -30.07 13.19 9.75
N LEU A 26 -28.88 12.66 9.41
CA LEU A 26 -28.32 12.81 8.06
C LEU A 26 -29.18 12.04 7.03
N GLU A 27 -29.34 12.61 5.86
CA GLU A 27 -29.98 11.90 4.74
C GLU A 27 -28.98 10.94 4.08
N PRO A 28 -29.44 9.77 3.59
CA PRO A 28 -28.60 8.88 2.80
C PRO A 28 -28.05 9.58 1.55
N ALA A 29 -26.74 9.60 1.40
CA ALA A 29 -26.08 10.26 0.26
C ALA A 29 -25.81 9.27 -0.87
N SER A 30 -25.95 9.74 -2.10
CA SER A 30 -25.52 8.97 -3.27
C SER A 30 -23.98 8.85 -3.24
N ILE A 31 -23.46 7.65 -3.46
CA ILE A 31 -22.02 7.43 -3.62
C ILE A 31 -21.42 8.32 -4.74
N GLY A 32 -22.23 8.74 -5.72
CA GLY A 32 -21.82 9.70 -6.75
C GLY A 32 -21.35 11.05 -6.22
N THR A 33 -21.78 11.44 -5.03
CA THR A 33 -21.30 12.65 -4.34
C THR A 33 -19.84 12.50 -3.95
N LEU A 34 -19.45 11.29 -3.49
CA LEU A 34 -18.08 10.96 -3.07
C LEU A 34 -17.16 10.54 -4.22
N GLN A 35 -17.70 10.46 -5.45
CA GLN A 35 -16.95 10.09 -6.65
C GLN A 35 -17.09 11.18 -7.73
N PRO A 36 -16.65 12.42 -7.46
CA PRO A 36 -16.94 13.55 -8.34
C PRO A 36 -16.28 13.41 -9.72
N ARG A 37 -15.05 12.89 -9.80
CA ARG A 37 -14.32 12.69 -11.08
C ARG A 37 -14.97 11.61 -11.92
N LEU A 38 -15.33 10.47 -11.31
CA LEU A 38 -16.04 9.39 -11.99
C LEU A 38 -17.43 9.87 -12.45
N SER A 39 -18.15 10.57 -11.58
CA SER A 39 -19.45 11.17 -11.89
C SER A 39 -19.38 12.14 -13.09
N ASP A 40 -18.36 13.00 -13.15
CA ASP A 40 -18.16 13.89 -14.29
C ASP A 40 -17.81 13.12 -15.57
N ALA A 41 -16.95 12.11 -15.48
CA ALA A 41 -16.60 11.26 -16.62
C ALA A 41 -17.84 10.56 -17.19
N VAL A 42 -18.67 9.92 -16.33
CA VAL A 42 -19.91 9.25 -16.75
C VAL A 42 -20.91 10.26 -17.33
N ARG A 43 -21.08 11.43 -16.70
CA ARG A 43 -21.95 12.51 -17.18
C ARG A 43 -21.55 12.97 -18.58
N ARG A 44 -20.26 13.29 -18.80
CA ARG A 44 -19.74 13.71 -20.11
C ARG A 44 -19.87 12.62 -21.15
N PHE A 45 -19.46 11.40 -20.81
CA PHE A 45 -19.58 10.24 -21.69
C PHE A 45 -21.03 9.99 -22.12
N SER A 46 -21.98 10.12 -21.18
CA SER A 46 -23.41 9.97 -21.47
C SER A 46 -23.93 11.04 -22.42
N ALA A 47 -23.47 12.30 -22.28
CA ALA A 47 -23.89 13.42 -23.10
C ALA A 47 -23.27 13.44 -24.52
N LEU A 48 -22.12 12.81 -24.72
CA LEU A 48 -21.44 12.81 -26.03
C LEU A 48 -22.15 11.88 -27.02
N ASN A 49 -22.41 12.40 -28.23
CA ASN A 49 -23.04 11.63 -29.34
C ASN A 49 -22.03 11.14 -30.39
N LEU A 50 -20.81 11.69 -30.37
CA LEU A 50 -19.70 11.31 -31.25
C LEU A 50 -18.64 10.52 -30.46
N GLN A 51 -17.37 10.66 -30.84
CA GLN A 51 -16.27 10.07 -30.09
C GLN A 51 -16.00 10.83 -28.77
N PRO A 52 -15.48 10.17 -27.74
CA PRO A 52 -15.19 8.74 -27.65
C PRO A 52 -16.44 7.87 -27.42
N ARG A 53 -16.44 6.65 -27.97
CA ARG A 53 -17.48 5.64 -27.78
C ARG A 53 -17.16 4.66 -26.67
N ILE A 54 -16.02 4.82 -26.02
CA ILE A 54 -15.52 3.94 -24.97
C ILE A 54 -15.26 4.76 -23.71
N LEU A 55 -15.72 4.28 -22.58
CA LEU A 55 -15.36 4.75 -21.25
C LEU A 55 -14.64 3.61 -20.52
N ARG A 56 -13.42 3.85 -20.09
CA ARG A 56 -12.65 2.95 -19.24
C ARG A 56 -12.82 3.37 -17.81
N ILE A 57 -13.20 2.45 -16.93
CA ILE A 57 -13.38 2.71 -15.50
C ILE A 57 -12.44 1.80 -14.71
N THR A 58 -11.46 2.39 -14.04
CA THR A 58 -10.61 1.68 -13.09
C THR A 58 -11.38 1.52 -11.77
N ALA A 59 -11.80 0.30 -11.50
CA ALA A 59 -12.52 -0.11 -10.29
C ALA A 59 -12.40 -1.63 -10.10
N PRO A 60 -12.65 -2.15 -8.88
CA PRO A 60 -12.83 -3.59 -8.69
C PRO A 60 -13.98 -4.12 -9.57
N ASP A 61 -13.70 -5.19 -10.32
CA ASP A 61 -14.64 -5.76 -11.26
C ASP A 61 -15.56 -6.81 -10.61
N ASN A 62 -16.57 -6.33 -9.91
CA ASN A 62 -17.60 -7.15 -9.29
C ASN A 62 -19.00 -6.53 -9.42
N THR A 63 -20.02 -7.25 -9.01
CA THR A 63 -21.41 -6.81 -9.14
C THR A 63 -21.71 -5.50 -8.43
N LEU A 64 -21.18 -5.26 -7.23
CA LEU A 64 -21.45 -4.05 -6.45
C LEU A 64 -20.99 -2.79 -7.20
N TYR A 65 -19.75 -2.80 -7.73
CA TYR A 65 -19.23 -1.66 -8.48
C TYR A 65 -19.91 -1.50 -9.85
N ARG A 66 -20.29 -2.60 -10.50
CA ARG A 66 -21.06 -2.55 -11.75
C ARG A 66 -22.45 -1.95 -11.54
N ASP A 67 -23.17 -2.39 -10.50
CA ASP A 67 -24.51 -1.86 -10.16
C ASP A 67 -24.43 -0.35 -9.88
N TYR A 68 -23.43 0.07 -9.14
CA TYR A 68 -23.17 1.48 -8.90
C TYR A 68 -22.94 2.30 -10.19
N ILE A 69 -22.13 1.78 -11.11
CA ILE A 69 -21.88 2.43 -12.41
C ILE A 69 -23.16 2.51 -13.24
N ILE A 70 -24.00 1.48 -13.17
CA ILE A 70 -25.33 1.47 -13.80
C ILE A 70 -26.22 2.56 -13.24
N GLU A 71 -26.24 2.74 -11.91
CA GLU A 71 -27.00 3.81 -11.27
C GLU A 71 -26.52 5.19 -11.71
N LEU A 72 -25.20 5.40 -11.79
CA LEU A 72 -24.64 6.65 -12.32
C LEU A 72 -25.05 6.89 -13.78
N ILE A 73 -24.97 5.89 -14.64
CA ILE A 73 -25.37 6.02 -16.04
C ILE A 73 -26.86 6.38 -16.11
N LYS A 74 -27.72 5.69 -15.37
CA LYS A 74 -29.17 5.99 -15.32
C LYS A 74 -29.44 7.43 -14.87
N LYS A 75 -28.79 7.88 -13.81
CA LYS A 75 -28.91 9.26 -13.29
C LYS A 75 -28.66 10.32 -14.37
N TYR A 76 -27.64 10.13 -15.20
CA TYR A 76 -27.27 11.09 -16.24
C TYR A 76 -28.03 10.91 -17.56
N GLN A 77 -28.62 9.76 -17.82
CA GLN A 77 -29.55 9.57 -18.93
C GLN A 77 -30.84 10.39 -18.75
N PHE A 78 -31.42 10.39 -17.54
CA PHE A 78 -32.64 11.16 -17.23
C PHE A 78 -32.42 12.66 -17.33
N ASN A 79 -31.27 13.16 -16.90
CA ASN A 79 -30.99 14.61 -16.90
C ASN A 79 -30.72 15.18 -18.30
N SER A 80 -30.24 14.39 -19.27
CA SER A 80 -30.06 14.85 -20.64
C SER A 80 -31.36 14.99 -21.43
N ASN A 81 -32.39 14.27 -21.02
CA ASN A 81 -33.72 14.32 -21.67
C ASN A 81 -34.55 15.54 -21.21
N ASN A 82 -34.33 16.04 -20.00
CA ASN A 82 -35.10 17.20 -19.48
C ASN A 82 -34.67 18.55 -20.09
N ASN A 83 -33.57 18.63 -20.83
CA ASN A 83 -33.08 19.85 -21.48
C ASN A 83 -33.50 20.01 -22.95
N THR A 84 -34.21 19.06 -23.52
CA THR A 84 -34.75 19.14 -24.87
C THR A 84 -36.27 19.32 -24.81
N THR A 85 -36.72 20.57 -24.80
CA THR A 85 -38.12 20.94 -25.06
C THR A 85 -38.45 20.56 -26.49
N CYS A 86 -38.98 19.38 -26.76
CA CYS A 86 -39.96 19.11 -27.83
C CYS A 86 -40.44 17.64 -27.83
N SER A 87 -41.77 17.52 -27.85
CA SER A 87 -42.61 16.37 -28.22
C SER A 87 -42.67 15.14 -27.31
N GLN A 88 -43.88 14.92 -26.81
CA GLN A 88 -44.40 13.72 -26.16
C GLN A 88 -44.25 12.48 -27.06
N THR A 89 -43.14 11.80 -26.98
CA THR A 89 -43.02 10.39 -27.36
C THR A 89 -42.49 9.65 -26.14
N SER A 90 -43.15 8.54 -25.77
CA SER A 90 -42.77 7.67 -24.66
C SER A 90 -41.27 7.40 -24.70
N GLU A 91 -40.52 8.04 -23.76
CA GLU A 91 -39.06 7.90 -23.62
C GLU A 91 -38.76 6.45 -23.25
N LYS A 92 -38.30 5.67 -24.22
CA LYS A 92 -37.72 4.35 -23.93
C LYS A 92 -36.38 4.56 -23.24
N GLU A 93 -36.25 4.04 -22.03
CA GLU A 93 -34.93 3.95 -21.35
C GLU A 93 -33.92 3.33 -22.32
N GLN A 94 -32.70 3.93 -22.37
CA GLN A 94 -31.64 3.38 -23.18
C GLN A 94 -31.18 2.04 -22.57
N PRO A 95 -31.04 0.97 -23.35
CA PRO A 95 -30.70 -0.34 -22.81
C PRO A 95 -29.28 -0.32 -22.20
N ILE A 96 -29.15 -0.90 -21.02
CA ILE A 96 -27.87 -1.15 -20.37
C ILE A 96 -27.68 -2.66 -20.30
N ILE A 97 -26.72 -3.16 -21.06
CA ILE A 97 -26.43 -4.58 -21.16
C ILE A 97 -25.11 -4.88 -20.46
N ILE A 98 -25.14 -5.86 -19.58
CA ILE A 98 -23.94 -6.31 -18.86
C ILE A 98 -23.44 -7.60 -19.51
N ALA A 99 -22.16 -7.63 -19.86
CA ALA A 99 -21.47 -8.82 -20.29
C ALA A 99 -20.49 -9.27 -19.20
N GLY A 100 -20.65 -10.50 -18.74
CA GLY A 100 -19.74 -11.11 -17.77
C GLY A 100 -18.39 -11.52 -18.42
N GLU A 101 -17.57 -12.21 -17.66
CA GLU A 101 -16.18 -12.56 -18.05
C GLU A 101 -16.10 -13.51 -19.26
N ASN A 102 -17.07 -14.43 -19.42
CA ASN A 102 -17.09 -15.40 -20.51
C ASN A 102 -17.88 -14.87 -21.71
N VAL A 103 -17.22 -14.11 -22.57
CA VAL A 103 -17.79 -13.55 -23.79
C VAL A 103 -17.15 -14.19 -25.02
N THR A 104 -17.97 -14.90 -25.80
CA THR A 104 -17.57 -15.43 -27.10
C THR A 104 -17.91 -14.46 -28.23
N ALA A 105 -17.25 -14.61 -29.38
CA ALA A 105 -17.60 -13.81 -30.56
C ALA A 105 -19.07 -13.90 -30.94
N GLU A 106 -19.65 -15.10 -30.91
CA GLU A 106 -21.05 -15.31 -31.19
C GLU A 106 -21.97 -14.60 -30.17
N LYS A 107 -21.64 -14.68 -28.90
CA LYS A 107 -22.40 -14.00 -27.84
C LYS A 107 -22.34 -12.48 -27.96
N LEU A 108 -21.18 -11.94 -28.34
CA LEU A 108 -20.94 -10.50 -28.46
C LEU A 108 -21.55 -9.93 -29.75
N PHE A 109 -21.18 -10.51 -30.89
CA PHE A 109 -21.51 -9.98 -32.21
C PHE A 109 -22.78 -10.64 -32.84
N GLY A 110 -23.27 -11.73 -32.25
CA GLY A 110 -24.26 -12.57 -32.90
C GLY A 110 -23.67 -13.44 -34.00
N ALA A 111 -24.52 -14.27 -34.59
CA ALA A 111 -24.15 -15.16 -35.67
C ALA A 111 -25.31 -15.52 -36.57
N VAL A 112 -25.00 -15.94 -37.80
CA VAL A 112 -25.97 -16.47 -38.76
C VAL A 112 -25.80 -17.97 -38.88
N TYR A 113 -26.88 -18.71 -38.64
CA TYR A 113 -26.90 -20.17 -38.68
C TYR A 113 -27.41 -20.67 -40.01
N PRO A 114 -26.83 -21.75 -40.55
CA PRO A 114 -27.38 -22.39 -41.73
C PRO A 114 -28.79 -22.94 -41.44
N PRO A 115 -29.64 -23.07 -42.47
CA PRO A 115 -30.95 -23.70 -42.29
C PRO A 115 -30.81 -25.14 -41.78
N LEU A 116 -31.69 -25.56 -40.91
CA LEU A 116 -31.72 -26.90 -40.33
C LEU A 116 -32.04 -27.99 -41.36
N GLU A 117 -32.79 -27.64 -42.41
CA GLU A 117 -33.13 -28.52 -43.51
C GLU A 117 -32.30 -28.21 -44.76
N GLN A 118 -31.85 -29.22 -45.46
CA GLN A 118 -31.10 -29.08 -46.73
C GLN A 118 -31.97 -28.55 -47.90
N ASN A 119 -33.08 -27.93 -47.60
CA ASN A 119 -33.97 -27.39 -48.61
C ASN A 119 -33.48 -26.01 -49.06
N THR A 120 -33.20 -25.84 -50.34
CA THR A 120 -32.62 -24.63 -50.97
C THR A 120 -33.46 -23.34 -50.79
N LEU A 121 -34.65 -23.43 -50.22
CA LEU A 121 -35.56 -22.31 -49.95
C LEU A 121 -35.57 -21.88 -48.46
N ALA A 122 -34.93 -22.62 -47.56
CA ALA A 122 -34.89 -22.27 -46.15
C ALA A 122 -33.94 -21.09 -45.90
N LYS A 123 -34.45 -20.05 -45.26
CA LYS A 123 -33.64 -18.85 -44.91
C LYS A 123 -32.71 -19.16 -43.75
N PRO A 124 -31.46 -18.62 -43.73
CA PRO A 124 -30.60 -18.72 -42.57
C PRO A 124 -31.23 -18.03 -41.37
N SER A 125 -31.04 -18.59 -40.18
CA SER A 125 -31.54 -17.98 -38.94
C SER A 125 -30.48 -17.04 -38.35
N VAL A 126 -30.91 -15.87 -37.90
CA VAL A 126 -30.06 -14.84 -37.31
C VAL A 126 -30.24 -14.85 -35.79
N LYS A 127 -29.12 -14.93 -35.06
CA LYS A 127 -29.07 -14.77 -33.60
C LYS A 127 -28.37 -13.47 -33.26
N HIS A 128 -29.08 -12.53 -32.67
CA HIS A 128 -28.51 -11.26 -32.24
C HIS A 128 -27.59 -11.44 -31.04
N GLY A 129 -26.47 -10.72 -31.03
CA GLY A 129 -25.52 -10.68 -29.91
C GLY A 129 -25.79 -9.51 -28.97
N LEU A 130 -24.94 -9.38 -27.95
CA LEU A 130 -25.04 -8.34 -26.92
C LEU A 130 -24.95 -6.92 -27.51
N LEU A 131 -24.16 -6.70 -28.55
CA LEU A 131 -24.07 -5.39 -29.23
C LEU A 131 -25.42 -4.96 -29.85
N HIS A 132 -26.21 -5.91 -30.39
CA HIS A 132 -27.56 -5.61 -30.91
C HIS A 132 -28.53 -5.25 -29.78
N GLN A 133 -28.42 -5.97 -28.64
CA GLN A 133 -29.24 -5.68 -27.46
C GLN A 133 -28.92 -4.31 -26.86
N ALA A 134 -27.63 -3.90 -26.94
CA ALA A 134 -27.15 -2.62 -26.47
C ALA A 134 -27.34 -1.47 -27.47
N HIS A 135 -28.03 -1.69 -28.61
CA HIS A 135 -28.26 -0.65 -29.62
C HIS A 135 -28.94 0.58 -29.01
N ASN A 136 -28.40 1.77 -29.27
CA ASN A 136 -28.79 3.05 -28.69
C ASN A 136 -28.65 3.12 -27.16
N GLY A 137 -27.73 2.31 -26.59
CA GLY A 137 -27.50 2.22 -25.16
C GLY A 137 -26.04 1.91 -24.83
N TYR A 138 -25.87 1.15 -23.75
CA TYR A 138 -24.57 0.85 -23.17
C TYR A 138 -24.33 -0.65 -23.12
N LEU A 139 -23.10 -1.04 -23.44
CA LEU A 139 -22.56 -2.35 -23.14
C LEU A 139 -21.48 -2.19 -22.05
N ILE A 140 -21.69 -2.82 -20.90
CA ILE A 140 -20.71 -2.86 -19.80
C ILE A 140 -19.97 -4.19 -19.90
N LEU A 141 -18.66 -4.15 -20.06
CA LEU A 141 -17.81 -5.30 -20.31
C LEU A 141 -16.69 -5.37 -19.28
N SER A 142 -16.48 -6.54 -18.69
CA SER A 142 -15.29 -6.83 -17.91
C SER A 142 -14.06 -6.76 -18.80
N ILE A 143 -12.99 -6.13 -18.30
CA ILE A 143 -11.70 -6.14 -18.98
C ILE A 143 -11.16 -7.56 -19.17
N THR A 144 -11.39 -8.44 -18.19
CA THR A 144 -11.02 -9.86 -18.23
C THR A 144 -11.59 -10.58 -19.46
N ALA A 145 -12.80 -10.19 -19.90
CA ALA A 145 -13.40 -10.76 -21.11
C ALA A 145 -12.60 -10.43 -22.38
N LEU A 146 -12.01 -9.25 -22.44
CA LEU A 146 -11.17 -8.82 -23.57
C LEU A 146 -9.79 -9.47 -23.51
N LEU A 147 -9.16 -9.48 -22.35
CA LEU A 147 -7.83 -10.06 -22.17
C LEU A 147 -7.83 -11.60 -22.34
N SER A 148 -8.90 -12.27 -21.89
CA SER A 148 -9.07 -13.71 -22.10
C SER A 148 -9.37 -14.08 -23.56
N ASN A 149 -9.89 -13.14 -24.35
CA ASN A 149 -10.17 -13.35 -25.78
C ASN A 149 -9.80 -12.12 -26.63
N PRO A 150 -8.51 -11.85 -26.82
CA PRO A 150 -8.03 -10.67 -27.52
C PRO A 150 -8.53 -10.56 -28.98
N SER A 151 -8.91 -11.69 -29.59
CA SER A 151 -9.42 -11.72 -30.96
C SER A 151 -10.76 -10.97 -31.13
N LEU A 152 -11.48 -10.70 -30.05
CA LEU A 152 -12.71 -9.90 -30.07
C LEU A 152 -12.44 -8.42 -30.32
N TRP A 153 -11.30 -7.91 -29.85
CA TRP A 153 -11.02 -6.48 -29.81
C TRP A 153 -10.99 -5.79 -31.19
N PRO A 154 -10.28 -6.28 -32.20
CA PRO A 154 -10.21 -5.60 -33.50
C PRO A 154 -11.58 -5.42 -34.15
N ARG A 155 -12.45 -6.43 -34.03
CA ARG A 155 -13.80 -6.36 -34.57
C ARG A 155 -14.69 -5.44 -33.73
N LEU A 156 -14.57 -5.48 -32.41
CA LEU A 156 -15.31 -4.61 -31.49
C LEU A 156 -14.92 -3.15 -31.72
N LYS A 157 -13.61 -2.84 -31.77
CA LYS A 157 -13.09 -1.50 -32.08
C LYS A 157 -13.65 -0.96 -33.38
N ARG A 158 -13.58 -1.74 -34.48
CA ARG A 158 -14.11 -1.34 -35.77
C ARG A 158 -15.63 -1.10 -35.72
N THR A 159 -16.39 -1.98 -35.06
CA THR A 159 -17.85 -1.81 -34.93
C THR A 159 -18.21 -0.53 -34.17
N LEU A 160 -17.48 -0.19 -33.11
CA LEU A 160 -17.69 1.03 -32.33
C LEU A 160 -17.30 2.30 -33.09
N THR A 161 -16.22 2.23 -33.91
CA THR A 161 -15.72 3.36 -34.70
C THR A 161 -16.62 3.64 -35.90
N ASP A 162 -16.95 2.60 -36.66
CA ASP A 162 -17.68 2.73 -37.92
C ASP A 162 -19.19 2.77 -37.70
N GLY A 163 -19.65 2.34 -36.53
CA GLY A 163 -21.06 2.22 -36.21
C GLY A 163 -21.77 1.15 -37.05
N VAL A 164 -21.04 0.16 -37.58
CA VAL A 164 -21.56 -0.88 -38.46
C VAL A 164 -21.04 -2.24 -38.01
N LEU A 165 -21.97 -3.19 -37.89
CA LEU A 165 -21.66 -4.59 -37.58
C LEU A 165 -21.90 -5.47 -38.79
N GLU A 166 -20.87 -6.15 -39.27
CA GLU A 166 -20.95 -7.18 -40.29
C GLU A 166 -21.27 -8.53 -39.65
N TRP A 167 -22.18 -9.28 -40.31
CA TRP A 167 -22.56 -10.62 -39.89
C TRP A 167 -21.49 -11.66 -40.21
N GLU A 168 -21.33 -12.64 -39.35
CA GLU A 168 -20.52 -13.83 -39.61
C GLU A 168 -21.35 -15.10 -39.50
N ALA A 169 -20.99 -16.11 -40.31
CA ALA A 169 -21.56 -17.43 -40.21
C ALA A 169 -21.11 -18.12 -38.91
N SER A 170 -22.01 -18.79 -38.21
CA SER A 170 -21.71 -19.61 -37.03
C SER A 170 -20.72 -20.76 -37.35
N ASN A 171 -20.75 -21.24 -38.59
CA ASN A 171 -19.82 -22.21 -39.14
C ASN A 171 -19.18 -21.67 -40.42
N LYS A 172 -17.89 -21.30 -40.34
CA LYS A 172 -17.11 -20.75 -41.47
C LYS A 172 -16.89 -21.77 -42.61
N LYS A 173 -17.19 -23.07 -42.40
CA LYS A 173 -17.09 -24.09 -43.44
C LYS A 173 -18.33 -24.21 -44.32
N VAL A 174 -19.43 -23.55 -43.93
CA VAL A 174 -20.68 -23.58 -44.67
C VAL A 174 -20.89 -22.23 -45.37
N VAL A 175 -21.08 -22.27 -46.66
CA VAL A 175 -21.37 -21.07 -47.44
C VAL A 175 -22.84 -20.73 -47.28
N ILE A 176 -23.15 -19.59 -46.67
CA ILE A 176 -24.49 -19.05 -46.46
C ILE A 176 -24.58 -17.61 -46.93
N ASN A 177 -25.72 -17.20 -47.41
CA ASN A 177 -25.97 -15.79 -47.71
C ASN A 177 -26.15 -15.01 -46.42
N LEU A 178 -25.20 -14.13 -46.11
CA LEU A 178 -25.24 -13.28 -44.93
C LEU A 178 -26.20 -12.10 -45.16
N PRO A 179 -26.90 -11.66 -44.13
CA PRO A 179 -27.70 -10.43 -44.18
C PRO A 179 -26.79 -9.21 -44.43
N PRO A 180 -27.31 -8.07 -44.89
CA PRO A 180 -26.59 -6.84 -44.95
C PRO A 180 -26.11 -6.41 -43.56
N ALA A 181 -24.97 -5.68 -43.51
CA ALA A 181 -24.42 -5.15 -42.29
C ALA A 181 -25.41 -4.22 -41.57
N GLU A 182 -25.47 -4.28 -40.25
CA GLU A 182 -26.39 -3.48 -39.45
C GLU A 182 -25.71 -2.24 -38.84
N LYS A 183 -26.43 -1.11 -38.85
CA LYS A 183 -25.98 0.09 -38.16
C LYS A 183 -26.26 -0.03 -36.68
N LEU A 184 -25.19 0.07 -35.87
CA LEU A 184 -25.26 0.02 -34.41
C LEU A 184 -24.74 1.30 -33.80
N ASN A 185 -25.42 1.80 -32.78
CA ASN A 185 -25.00 2.92 -31.96
C ASN A 185 -24.86 2.42 -30.53
N VAL A 186 -23.66 2.06 -30.12
CA VAL A 186 -23.39 1.49 -28.80
C VAL A 186 -22.28 2.28 -28.13
N LYS A 187 -22.44 2.53 -26.83
CA LYS A 187 -21.43 3.05 -25.94
C LYS A 187 -20.85 1.89 -25.11
N LEU A 188 -19.55 1.70 -25.16
CA LEU A 188 -18.86 0.64 -24.43
C LEU A 188 -18.30 1.20 -23.11
N VAL A 189 -18.57 0.52 -22.01
CA VAL A 189 -17.95 0.76 -20.71
C VAL A 189 -17.10 -0.46 -20.36
N ILE A 190 -15.80 -0.26 -20.16
CA ILE A 190 -14.86 -1.32 -19.75
C ILE A 190 -14.53 -1.10 -18.27
N ILE A 191 -14.69 -2.14 -17.46
CA ILE A 191 -14.38 -2.10 -16.02
C ILE A 191 -13.27 -3.10 -15.73
N GLY A 192 -12.31 -2.70 -14.89
CA GLY A 192 -11.24 -3.57 -14.40
C GLY A 192 -10.30 -2.84 -13.46
N ASP A 193 -9.42 -3.60 -12.82
CA ASP A 193 -8.38 -3.03 -11.99
C ASP A 193 -7.27 -2.34 -12.80
N ARG A 194 -6.40 -1.62 -12.11
CA ARG A 194 -5.35 -0.82 -12.74
C ARG A 194 -4.31 -1.66 -13.49
N TYR A 195 -4.00 -2.88 -13.00
CA TYR A 195 -3.01 -3.75 -13.63
C TYR A 195 -3.52 -4.30 -14.96
N LEU A 196 -4.77 -4.80 -14.96
CA LEU A 196 -5.42 -5.27 -16.18
C LEU A 196 -5.64 -4.14 -17.19
N MET A 197 -5.94 -2.91 -16.72
CA MET A 197 -6.02 -1.73 -17.59
C MET A 197 -4.67 -1.41 -18.24
N ALA A 198 -3.56 -1.53 -17.53
CA ALA A 198 -2.22 -1.33 -18.08
C ALA A 198 -1.86 -2.40 -19.11
N GLU A 199 -2.29 -3.65 -18.91
CA GLU A 199 -2.12 -4.73 -19.88
C GLU A 199 -2.90 -4.43 -21.17
N LEU A 200 -4.15 -3.98 -21.07
CA LEU A 200 -4.95 -3.56 -22.22
C LEU A 200 -4.33 -2.36 -22.95
N ASP A 201 -3.80 -1.36 -22.24
CA ASP A 201 -3.13 -0.20 -22.82
C ASP A 201 -1.86 -0.59 -23.55
N SER A 202 -1.13 -1.59 -23.06
CA SER A 202 0.05 -2.13 -23.73
C SER A 202 -0.31 -2.83 -25.05
N ALA A 203 -1.47 -3.50 -25.10
CA ALA A 203 -1.98 -4.16 -26.30
C ALA A 203 -2.64 -3.17 -27.29
N GLU A 204 -3.20 -2.06 -26.81
CA GLU A 204 -3.96 -1.08 -27.60
C GLU A 204 -3.66 0.36 -27.15
N PRO A 205 -2.53 0.93 -27.56
CA PRO A 205 -2.09 2.28 -27.15
C PRO A 205 -3.06 3.42 -27.49
N ASP A 206 -3.92 3.26 -28.50
CA ASP A 206 -4.90 4.26 -28.91
C ASP A 206 -5.89 4.61 -27.78
N LEU A 207 -6.15 3.66 -26.87
CA LEU A 207 -7.03 3.89 -25.73
C LEU A 207 -6.54 5.02 -24.82
N SER A 208 -5.23 5.20 -24.71
CA SER A 208 -4.61 6.25 -23.91
C SER A 208 -4.51 7.59 -24.64
N THR A 209 -4.69 7.62 -25.98
CA THR A 209 -4.54 8.83 -26.81
C THR A 209 -5.86 9.53 -27.16
N GLY A 210 -6.94 9.27 -26.40
CA GLY A 210 -8.24 9.92 -26.56
C GLY A 210 -9.29 9.10 -27.32
N PHE A 211 -8.98 7.88 -27.74
CA PHE A 211 -9.95 6.94 -28.30
C PHE A 211 -10.96 6.47 -27.23
N ALA A 212 -10.57 6.46 -25.97
CA ALA A 212 -11.43 6.21 -24.83
C ALA A 212 -11.41 7.36 -23.82
N MET A 213 -12.54 7.61 -23.14
CA MET A 213 -12.60 8.45 -21.96
C MET A 213 -12.16 7.61 -20.76
N TYR A 214 -11.52 8.25 -19.78
CA TYR A 214 -11.07 7.62 -18.54
C TYR A 214 -11.94 8.05 -17.37
N GLY A 215 -12.25 7.11 -16.49
CA GLY A 215 -12.85 7.31 -15.17
C GLY A 215 -12.16 6.39 -14.17
N GLU A 216 -12.09 6.81 -12.93
CA GLU A 216 -11.49 6.04 -11.84
C GLU A 216 -12.34 6.14 -10.60
N PHE A 217 -12.47 5.03 -9.89
CA PHE A 217 -13.10 4.99 -8.59
C PHE A 217 -12.09 5.43 -7.54
N GLU A 218 -12.33 6.56 -6.87
CA GLU A 218 -11.48 7.06 -5.80
C GLU A 218 -11.51 6.10 -4.61
N GLN A 219 -10.32 5.78 -4.07
CA GLN A 219 -10.18 4.75 -3.03
C GLN A 219 -10.41 5.29 -1.63
N ASP A 220 -10.14 6.57 -1.43
CA ASP A 220 -10.27 7.28 -0.16
C ASP A 220 -10.67 8.74 -0.37
N LEU A 221 -11.06 9.41 0.70
CA LEU A 221 -11.33 10.83 0.72
C LEU A 221 -10.59 11.52 1.87
N LEU A 222 -10.20 12.76 1.65
CA LEU A 222 -9.63 13.61 2.70
C LEU A 222 -10.75 14.10 3.63
N LEU A 223 -10.54 13.91 4.94
CA LEU A 223 -11.51 14.26 5.98
C LEU A 223 -11.54 15.78 6.22
N ASN A 224 -12.72 16.35 6.14
CA ASN A 224 -13.09 17.70 6.58
C ASN A 224 -14.59 17.73 6.91
N ASP A 225 -15.13 18.84 7.41
CA ASP A 225 -16.55 18.91 7.83
C ASP A 225 -17.52 18.47 6.73
N ALA A 226 -17.37 19.01 5.52
CA ALA A 226 -18.27 18.70 4.41
C ALA A 226 -18.12 17.23 3.94
N SER A 227 -16.89 16.75 3.81
CA SER A 227 -16.64 15.38 3.38
C SER A 227 -17.07 14.34 4.41
N LEU A 228 -17.06 14.67 5.71
CA LEU A 228 -17.54 13.79 6.76
C LEU A 228 -19.07 13.61 6.68
N GLU A 229 -19.84 14.67 6.48
CA GLU A 229 -21.30 14.58 6.31
C GLU A 229 -21.66 13.70 5.11
N ASP A 230 -21.01 13.94 3.96
CA ASP A 230 -21.21 13.15 2.75
C ASP A 230 -20.82 11.67 2.97
N TYR A 231 -19.70 11.42 3.67
CA TYR A 231 -19.25 10.06 4.00
C TYR A 231 -20.23 9.33 4.94
N LEU A 232 -20.71 10.01 5.96
CA LEU A 232 -21.70 9.42 6.87
C LEU A 232 -23.04 9.17 6.17
N GLY A 233 -23.45 10.05 5.28
CA GLY A 233 -24.61 9.84 4.41
C GLY A 233 -24.42 8.63 3.47
N TYR A 234 -23.21 8.43 2.94
CA TYR A 234 -22.86 7.25 2.15
C TYR A 234 -22.91 5.96 2.98
N VAL A 235 -22.35 5.95 4.19
CA VAL A 235 -22.43 4.79 5.09
C VAL A 235 -23.90 4.47 5.40
N LYS A 236 -24.72 5.49 5.65
CA LYS A 236 -26.16 5.32 5.87
C LYS A 236 -26.87 4.71 4.65
N ALA A 237 -26.50 5.14 3.45
CA ALA A 237 -27.04 4.56 2.21
C ALA A 237 -26.68 3.07 2.06
N ILE A 238 -25.45 2.66 2.44
CA ILE A 238 -25.06 1.24 2.47
C ILE A 238 -25.93 0.46 3.47
N ILE A 239 -26.08 0.98 4.68
CA ILE A 239 -26.88 0.35 5.75
C ILE A 239 -28.33 0.15 5.28
N ASP A 240 -28.94 1.20 4.71
CA ASP A 240 -30.33 1.16 4.26
C ASP A 240 -30.52 0.23 3.05
N HIS A 241 -29.61 0.28 2.07
CA HIS A 241 -29.67 -0.57 0.87
C HIS A 241 -29.58 -2.06 1.20
N HIS A 242 -28.69 -2.41 2.13
CA HIS A 242 -28.45 -3.80 2.54
C HIS A 242 -29.29 -4.22 3.76
N GLN A 243 -30.18 -3.35 4.24
CA GLN A 243 -31.07 -3.61 5.39
C GLN A 243 -30.29 -4.01 6.65
N LEU A 244 -29.14 -3.38 6.86
CA LEU A 244 -28.31 -3.59 8.04
C LEU A 244 -28.83 -2.78 9.22
N PRO A 245 -28.52 -3.18 10.48
CA PRO A 245 -28.88 -2.39 11.65
C PRO A 245 -28.20 -1.03 11.68
N GLN A 246 -28.90 -0.02 12.19
CA GLN A 246 -28.35 1.33 12.38
C GLN A 246 -27.35 1.38 13.55
N PHE A 247 -26.51 2.38 13.58
CA PHE A 247 -25.62 2.64 14.71
C PHE A 247 -26.40 3.07 15.96
N ALA A 248 -25.93 2.63 17.12
CA ALA A 248 -26.52 2.95 18.41
C ALA A 248 -26.32 4.41 18.81
N ASP A 249 -25.13 4.94 18.59
CA ASP A 249 -24.69 6.26 19.04
C ASP A 249 -23.48 6.77 18.25
N SER A 250 -23.00 7.98 18.57
CA SER A 250 -21.80 8.58 18.00
C SER A 250 -20.51 7.79 18.29
N ASN A 251 -20.45 7.01 19.37
CA ASN A 251 -19.29 6.18 19.65
C ASN A 251 -19.16 5.04 18.63
N ALA A 252 -20.29 4.47 18.21
CA ALA A 252 -20.29 3.45 17.14
C ALA A 252 -19.80 4.03 15.82
N VAL A 253 -20.22 5.25 15.47
CA VAL A 253 -19.75 5.98 14.29
C VAL A 253 -18.25 6.24 14.41
N THR A 254 -17.77 6.73 15.56
CA THR A 254 -16.34 6.97 15.82
C THR A 254 -15.52 5.69 15.68
N ALA A 255 -16.04 4.54 16.15
CA ALA A 255 -15.36 3.25 15.99
C ALA A 255 -15.23 2.85 14.49
N LEU A 256 -16.24 3.12 13.68
CA LEU A 256 -16.15 2.93 12.22
C LEU A 256 -15.08 3.86 11.60
N LEU A 257 -15.06 5.14 11.98
CA LEU A 257 -14.07 6.09 11.45
C LEU A 257 -12.64 5.70 11.83
N ASN A 258 -12.40 5.25 13.07
CA ASN A 258 -11.10 4.72 13.49
C ASN A 258 -10.67 3.50 12.66
N ALA A 259 -11.60 2.56 12.43
CA ALA A 259 -11.34 1.42 11.57
C ALA A 259 -11.06 1.84 10.12
N GLY A 260 -11.76 2.88 9.64
CA GLY A 260 -11.56 3.46 8.32
C GLY A 260 -10.19 4.13 8.15
N ALA A 261 -9.76 4.94 9.12
CA ALA A 261 -8.45 5.57 9.13
C ALA A 261 -7.32 4.52 9.18
N ARG A 262 -7.51 3.45 9.98
CA ARG A 262 -6.58 2.31 10.00
C ARG A 262 -6.49 1.62 8.63
N TYR A 263 -7.63 1.40 7.96
CA TYR A 263 -7.67 0.81 6.63
C TYR A 263 -7.04 1.71 5.56
N ALA A 264 -7.19 3.03 5.69
CA ALA A 264 -6.57 4.02 4.81
C ALA A 264 -5.09 4.30 5.14
N GLU A 265 -4.59 3.78 6.28
CA GLU A 265 -3.25 4.06 6.82
C GLU A 265 -2.95 5.57 6.97
N ASP A 266 -3.99 6.37 7.22
CA ASP A 266 -3.87 7.82 7.35
C ASP A 266 -5.02 8.37 8.23
N GLN A 267 -4.64 9.06 9.31
CA GLN A 267 -5.60 9.67 10.26
C GLN A 267 -6.50 10.73 9.62
N THR A 268 -6.09 11.28 8.49
CA THR A 268 -6.81 12.35 7.79
C THR A 268 -7.67 11.83 6.64
N ARG A 269 -7.70 10.51 6.40
CA ARG A 269 -8.41 9.91 5.28
C ARG A 269 -9.40 8.84 5.72
N LEU A 270 -10.46 8.68 4.94
CA LEU A 270 -11.46 7.63 5.12
C LEU A 270 -11.62 6.82 3.82
N PRO A 271 -11.77 5.50 3.91
CA PRO A 271 -11.87 4.65 2.73
C PRO A 271 -13.22 4.83 2.02
N LEU A 272 -13.21 4.65 0.70
CA LEU A 272 -14.42 4.59 -0.12
C LEU A 272 -14.68 3.18 -0.67
N CYS A 273 -13.98 2.18 -0.17
CA CYS A 273 -14.11 0.79 -0.58
C CYS A 273 -15.47 0.21 -0.13
N LEU A 274 -16.38 -0.03 -1.10
CA LEU A 274 -17.72 -0.60 -0.86
C LEU A 274 -17.67 -1.95 -0.13
N LEU A 275 -16.76 -2.84 -0.56
CA LEU A 275 -16.63 -4.18 0.01
C LEU A 275 -16.15 -4.13 1.46
N TRP A 276 -15.21 -3.24 1.77
CA TRP A 276 -14.72 -3.07 3.13
C TRP A 276 -15.85 -2.65 4.08
N HIS A 277 -16.63 -1.64 3.69
CA HIS A 277 -17.77 -1.19 4.49
C HIS A 277 -18.79 -2.30 4.69
N LEU A 278 -19.19 -2.94 3.59
CA LEU A 278 -20.20 -3.98 3.63
C LEU A 278 -19.77 -5.16 4.51
N ASN A 279 -18.52 -5.61 4.40
CA ASN A 279 -17.98 -6.70 5.21
C ASN A 279 -17.94 -6.33 6.69
N LEU A 280 -17.38 -5.16 7.04
CA LEU A 280 -17.28 -4.72 8.42
C LEU A 280 -18.66 -4.55 9.06
N LEU A 281 -19.59 -3.88 8.37
CA LEU A 281 -20.95 -3.65 8.88
C LEU A 281 -21.76 -4.94 8.97
N SER A 282 -21.59 -5.88 8.05
CA SER A 282 -22.24 -7.19 8.09
C SER A 282 -21.76 -8.02 9.28
N GLU A 283 -20.43 -8.06 9.52
CA GLU A 283 -19.89 -8.75 10.70
C GLU A 283 -20.32 -8.06 12.00
N ALA A 284 -20.31 -6.72 12.05
CA ALA A 284 -20.81 -5.99 13.22
C ALA A 284 -22.31 -6.21 13.47
N SER A 285 -23.10 -6.40 12.41
CA SER A 285 -24.50 -6.81 12.52
C SER A 285 -24.65 -8.21 13.12
N LEU A 286 -23.80 -9.15 12.74
CA LEU A 286 -23.74 -10.48 13.33
C LEU A 286 -23.43 -10.41 14.83
N GLU A 287 -22.41 -9.63 15.22
CA GLU A 287 -22.02 -9.42 16.62
C GLU A 287 -23.11 -8.71 17.45
N SER A 288 -24.05 -8.01 16.83
CA SER A 288 -25.17 -7.34 17.49
C SER A 288 -26.45 -8.19 17.57
N ASP A 289 -26.44 -9.45 17.10
CA ASP A 289 -27.63 -10.29 16.91
C ASP A 289 -28.71 -9.60 16.03
N GLY A 290 -28.31 -8.82 15.03
CA GLY A 290 -29.19 -8.06 14.16
C GLY A 290 -29.89 -6.87 14.82
N LYS A 291 -29.41 -6.44 16.01
CA LYS A 291 -29.85 -5.21 16.69
C LYS A 291 -29.00 -4.02 16.28
N VAL A 292 -29.15 -2.89 16.97
CA VAL A 292 -28.32 -1.71 16.71
C VAL A 292 -26.83 -2.01 16.89
N ILE A 293 -26.00 -1.49 15.97
CA ILE A 293 -24.55 -1.66 15.99
C ILE A 293 -23.93 -0.68 17.00
N THR A 294 -23.21 -1.20 17.97
CA THR A 294 -22.45 -0.43 18.97
C THR A 294 -20.96 -0.39 18.61
N ALA A 295 -20.20 0.50 19.25
CA ALA A 295 -18.73 0.52 19.15
C ALA A 295 -18.10 -0.84 19.52
N ALA A 296 -18.68 -1.53 20.52
CA ALA A 296 -18.22 -2.86 20.93
C ALA A 296 -18.41 -3.91 19.83
N ASN A 297 -19.49 -3.85 19.05
CA ASN A 297 -19.73 -4.78 17.93
C ASN A 297 -18.73 -4.56 16.80
N ILE A 298 -18.43 -3.31 16.44
CA ILE A 298 -17.38 -3.00 15.44
C ILE A 298 -16.03 -3.53 15.90
N LYS A 299 -15.65 -3.27 17.17
CA LYS A 299 -14.40 -3.78 17.72
C LYS A 299 -14.36 -5.32 17.79
N ALA A 300 -15.48 -5.97 18.08
CA ALA A 300 -15.58 -7.43 18.08
C ALA A 300 -15.39 -8.00 16.66
N SER A 301 -16.00 -7.40 15.67
CA SER A 301 -15.83 -7.76 14.24
C SER A 301 -14.36 -7.64 13.80
N LEU A 302 -13.69 -6.52 14.14
CA LEU A 302 -12.26 -6.33 13.83
C LEU A 302 -11.38 -7.39 14.51
N ARG A 303 -11.63 -7.70 15.80
CA ARG A 303 -10.90 -8.77 16.50
C ARG A 303 -11.15 -10.15 15.90
N ALA A 304 -12.40 -10.43 15.49
CA ALA A 304 -12.73 -11.70 14.84
C ALA A 304 -12.00 -11.84 13.49
N LYS A 305 -11.88 -10.74 12.73
CA LYS A 305 -11.07 -10.69 11.50
C LYS A 305 -9.59 -10.93 11.82
N GLU A 306 -9.01 -10.20 12.77
CA GLU A 306 -7.62 -10.36 13.19
C GLU A 306 -7.34 -11.82 13.62
N TYR A 307 -8.21 -12.42 14.42
CA TYR A 307 -8.05 -13.82 14.83
C TYR A 307 -8.02 -14.80 13.66
N ARG A 308 -8.86 -14.61 12.64
CA ARG A 308 -8.86 -15.44 11.43
C ARG A 308 -7.58 -15.29 10.61
N GLU A 309 -6.94 -14.14 10.67
CA GLU A 309 -5.78 -13.76 9.87
C GLU A 309 -4.45 -13.83 10.65
N SER A 310 -4.47 -14.16 11.96
CA SER A 310 -3.29 -14.11 12.83
C SER A 310 -2.38 -15.33 12.79
N TYR A 311 -2.75 -16.40 12.08
CA TYR A 311 -1.99 -17.66 12.11
C TYR A 311 -0.50 -17.49 11.75
N LEU A 312 -0.18 -16.79 10.66
CA LEU A 312 1.22 -16.55 10.25
C LEU A 312 1.96 -15.59 11.19
N PRO A 313 1.39 -14.43 11.57
CA PRO A 313 2.00 -13.56 12.58
C PRO A 313 2.27 -14.26 13.92
N GLU A 314 1.33 -15.07 14.42
CA GLU A 314 1.51 -15.83 15.65
C GLU A 314 2.64 -16.86 15.55
N ARG A 315 2.79 -17.50 14.38
CA ARG A 315 3.90 -18.43 14.13
C ARG A 315 5.25 -17.72 14.14
N ALA A 316 5.36 -16.55 13.50
CA ALA A 316 6.57 -15.74 13.49
C ALA A 316 6.98 -15.33 14.91
N ILE A 317 6.01 -14.84 15.71
CA ILE A 317 6.25 -14.50 17.12
C ILE A 317 6.65 -15.74 17.95
N ALA A 318 6.02 -16.89 17.70
CA ALA A 318 6.37 -18.14 18.38
C ALA A 318 7.81 -18.57 18.09
N ASP A 319 8.30 -18.43 16.86
CA ASP A 319 9.67 -18.75 16.46
C ASP A 319 10.68 -17.83 17.18
N ILE A 320 10.37 -16.54 17.32
CA ILE A 320 11.15 -15.58 18.13
C ILE A 320 11.13 -15.99 19.60
N HIS A 321 9.97 -16.37 20.14
CA HIS A 321 9.83 -16.78 21.53
C HIS A 321 10.61 -18.05 21.87
N HIS A 322 10.55 -19.05 20.98
CA HIS A 322 11.30 -20.29 21.15
C HIS A 322 12.81 -20.17 20.87
N GLY A 323 13.29 -18.97 20.52
CA GLY A 323 14.69 -18.70 20.22
C GLY A 323 15.17 -19.28 18.89
N GLN A 324 14.23 -19.64 17.99
CA GLN A 324 14.58 -20.04 16.62
C GLN A 324 15.00 -18.82 15.80
N VAL A 325 14.36 -17.66 16.05
CA VAL A 325 14.78 -16.35 15.56
C VAL A 325 15.26 -15.53 16.76
N LEU A 326 16.50 -15.04 16.66
CA LEU A 326 17.16 -14.34 17.77
C LEU A 326 16.91 -12.83 17.70
N ILE A 327 15.99 -12.35 18.52
CA ILE A 327 15.73 -10.92 18.73
C ILE A 327 16.03 -10.59 20.20
N ALA A 328 16.81 -9.56 20.48
CA ALA A 328 16.98 -9.03 21.82
C ALA A 328 15.95 -7.93 22.10
N SER A 329 15.27 -7.97 23.25
CA SER A 329 14.33 -6.94 23.70
C SER A 329 14.72 -6.29 25.02
N ASP A 330 15.97 -6.51 25.45
CA ASP A 330 16.62 -5.92 26.61
C ASP A 330 18.15 -5.94 26.45
N GLY A 331 18.87 -5.24 27.32
CA GLY A 331 20.32 -5.14 27.28
C GLY A 331 20.83 -4.13 26.24
N LYS A 332 22.15 -4.16 26.05
CA LYS A 332 22.86 -3.28 25.10
C LYS A 332 23.91 -4.10 24.34
N GLU A 333 23.99 -3.91 23.01
CA GLU A 333 24.93 -4.61 22.13
C GLU A 333 25.62 -3.65 21.17
N ILE A 334 26.88 -3.90 20.84
CA ILE A 334 27.64 -3.11 19.87
C ILE A 334 27.37 -3.65 18.46
N GLY A 335 27.06 -2.75 17.53
CA GLY A 335 26.85 -3.10 16.13
C GLY A 335 25.59 -3.92 15.89
N GLN A 336 24.64 -3.94 16.82
CA GLN A 336 23.38 -4.65 16.68
C GLN A 336 22.20 -3.73 16.98
N VAL A 337 21.14 -3.81 16.15
CA VAL A 337 19.91 -3.05 16.31
C VAL A 337 18.69 -3.90 15.88
N ASN A 338 17.56 -3.65 16.49
CA ASN A 338 16.28 -4.18 16.02
C ASN A 338 15.73 -3.28 14.91
N GLY A 339 15.83 -3.72 13.66
CA GLY A 339 15.08 -3.16 12.54
C GLY A 339 13.65 -3.68 12.53
N LEU A 340 12.78 -3.05 11.74
CA LEU A 340 11.38 -3.45 11.58
C LEU A 340 11.05 -3.71 10.11
N THR A 341 10.48 -4.85 9.84
CA THR A 341 10.05 -5.28 8.51
C THR A 341 8.55 -5.48 8.44
N VAL A 342 8.01 -5.41 7.24
CA VAL A 342 6.63 -5.82 6.92
C VAL A 342 6.69 -7.03 6.02
N VAL A 343 5.99 -8.07 6.40
CA VAL A 343 5.93 -9.33 5.66
C VAL A 343 4.61 -9.42 4.92
N GLU A 344 4.68 -9.48 3.60
CA GLU A 344 3.55 -9.73 2.71
C GLU A 344 3.69 -11.15 2.13
N MET A 345 2.77 -12.03 2.51
CA MET A 345 2.79 -13.41 2.03
C MET A 345 1.77 -13.61 0.92
N PRO A 346 2.17 -14.11 -0.27
CA PRO A 346 1.22 -14.39 -1.35
C PRO A 346 0.07 -15.28 -0.90
N GLY A 347 -1.17 -14.82 -1.10
CA GLY A 347 -2.39 -15.53 -0.69
C GLY A 347 -2.80 -15.30 0.78
N HIS A 348 -2.05 -14.54 1.55
CA HIS A 348 -2.47 -14.05 2.86
C HIS A 348 -3.13 -12.67 2.72
N PRO A 349 -4.28 -12.41 3.38
CA PRO A 349 -5.06 -11.20 3.13
C PRO A 349 -4.44 -9.93 3.72
N THR A 350 -3.59 -10.04 4.73
CA THR A 350 -3.01 -8.91 5.46
C THR A 350 -1.51 -9.04 5.60
N ALA A 351 -0.81 -7.93 5.47
CA ALA A 351 0.59 -7.82 5.86
C ALA A 351 0.71 -7.76 7.39
N TYR A 352 1.85 -8.17 7.92
CA TYR A 352 2.16 -8.07 9.33
C TYR A 352 3.60 -7.63 9.56
N GLY A 353 3.86 -7.00 10.70
CA GLY A 353 5.18 -6.53 11.07
C GLY A 353 5.92 -7.52 11.96
N GLU A 354 7.23 -7.58 11.80
CA GLU A 354 8.12 -8.29 12.71
C GLU A 354 9.46 -7.55 12.88
N PRO A 355 10.12 -7.71 14.04
CA PRO A 355 11.48 -7.21 14.20
C PRO A 355 12.46 -8.10 13.45
N ALA A 356 13.46 -7.47 12.85
CA ALA A 356 14.60 -8.11 12.23
C ALA A 356 15.88 -7.66 12.94
N ARG A 357 16.73 -8.60 13.33
CA ARG A 357 18.03 -8.26 13.90
C ARG A 357 18.99 -7.86 12.79
N ILE A 358 19.41 -6.59 12.81
CA ILE A 358 20.44 -6.07 11.90
C ILE A 358 21.75 -6.01 12.68
N SER A 359 22.79 -6.59 12.13
CA SER A 359 24.12 -6.56 12.72
C SER A 359 25.15 -5.93 11.76
N CYS A 360 26.11 -5.24 12.34
CA CYS A 360 27.23 -4.65 11.64
C CYS A 360 28.53 -5.05 12.33
N VAL A 361 29.45 -5.62 11.56
CA VAL A 361 30.80 -5.94 12.00
C VAL A 361 31.79 -5.10 11.22
N VAL A 362 32.73 -4.47 11.95
CA VAL A 362 33.76 -3.61 11.39
C VAL A 362 35.12 -4.27 11.55
N HIS A 363 35.92 -4.28 10.51
CA HIS A 363 37.29 -4.78 10.50
C HIS A 363 38.19 -3.83 9.70
N PHE A 364 39.50 -4.02 9.83
CA PHE A 364 40.47 -3.26 9.01
C PHE A 364 40.21 -3.46 7.53
N GLY A 365 40.22 -2.39 6.76
CA GLY A 365 39.92 -2.45 5.33
C GLY A 365 40.16 -1.11 4.63
N ASP A 366 39.59 -0.99 3.47
CA ASP A 366 39.74 0.11 2.50
C ASP A 366 38.51 1.02 2.37
N GLY A 367 37.62 0.98 3.36
CA GLY A 367 36.41 1.80 3.39
C GLY A 367 35.17 1.17 2.76
N ASP A 368 35.27 -0.08 2.33
CA ASP A 368 34.10 -0.79 1.75
C ASP A 368 33.06 -1.10 2.81
N ILE A 369 31.85 -0.58 2.63
CA ILE A 369 30.68 -0.95 3.44
C ILE A 369 29.87 -1.96 2.64
N SER A 370 30.02 -3.22 3.03
CA SER A 370 29.45 -4.37 2.36
C SER A 370 28.07 -4.70 2.89
N ASP A 371 27.09 -4.69 1.99
CA ASP A 371 25.76 -5.20 2.21
C ASP A 371 25.71 -6.69 1.82
N VAL A 372 25.45 -7.55 2.80
CA VAL A 372 25.41 -9.01 2.60
C VAL A 372 24.19 -9.40 1.75
N GLU A 373 23.04 -8.79 1.99
CA GLU A 373 21.78 -9.11 1.27
C GLU A 373 21.95 -8.88 -0.23
N ARG A 374 22.62 -7.79 -0.61
CA ARG A 374 22.91 -7.51 -2.00
C ARG A 374 23.90 -8.51 -2.61
N LYS A 375 24.94 -8.90 -1.84
CA LYS A 375 25.96 -9.85 -2.34
C LYS A 375 25.41 -11.24 -2.61
N VAL A 376 24.34 -11.65 -1.89
CA VAL A 376 23.68 -12.94 -2.06
C VAL A 376 22.38 -12.86 -2.87
N GLU A 377 22.13 -11.73 -3.53
CA GLU A 377 20.95 -11.47 -4.37
C GLU A 377 19.60 -11.55 -3.62
N LEU A 378 19.61 -11.29 -2.31
CA LEU A 378 18.42 -11.14 -1.48
C LEU A 378 18.02 -9.67 -1.28
N GLY A 379 18.90 -8.71 -1.60
CA GLY A 379 18.62 -7.27 -1.55
C GLY A 379 18.04 -6.76 -2.86
N GLY A 380 16.82 -6.22 -2.82
CA GLY A 380 16.18 -5.57 -3.95
C GLY A 380 16.85 -4.25 -4.35
N ASN A 381 16.43 -3.68 -5.48
CA ASN A 381 17.04 -2.45 -6.02
C ASN A 381 16.80 -1.22 -5.13
N ILE A 382 15.67 -1.16 -4.42
CA ILE A 382 15.33 -0.04 -3.52
C ILE A 382 16.20 -0.12 -2.27
N HIS A 383 16.39 -1.31 -1.71
CA HIS A 383 17.31 -1.56 -0.60
C HIS A 383 18.75 -1.16 -0.97
N ALA A 384 19.25 -1.62 -2.12
CA ALA A 384 20.58 -1.26 -2.60
C ALA A 384 20.77 0.26 -2.76
N LYS A 385 19.74 0.97 -3.24
CA LYS A 385 19.75 2.44 -3.31
C LYS A 385 19.82 3.07 -1.92
N GLY A 386 19.06 2.58 -0.95
CA GLY A 386 19.09 3.04 0.45
C GLY A 386 20.48 2.92 1.05
N MET A 387 21.14 1.78 0.86
CA MET A 387 22.54 1.56 1.29
C MET A 387 23.53 2.54 0.68
N MET A 388 23.43 2.83 -0.63
CA MET A 388 24.32 3.82 -1.28
C MET A 388 24.10 5.23 -0.75
N ILE A 389 22.85 5.61 -0.45
CA ILE A 389 22.50 6.91 0.14
C ILE A 389 23.08 7.02 1.56
N MET A 390 22.92 5.97 2.37
CA MET A 390 23.47 5.91 3.71
C MET A 390 25.01 6.04 3.69
N GLN A 391 25.70 5.32 2.81
CA GLN A 391 27.15 5.41 2.65
C GLN A 391 27.61 6.83 2.29
N ALA A 392 26.88 7.53 1.41
CA ALA A 392 27.15 8.92 1.06
C ALA A 392 27.01 9.86 2.28
N PHE A 393 25.95 9.65 3.11
CA PHE A 393 25.77 10.39 4.35
C PHE A 393 26.95 10.16 5.32
N VAL A 394 27.36 8.91 5.53
CA VAL A 394 28.49 8.57 6.43
C VAL A 394 29.77 9.27 5.99
N ALA A 395 30.08 9.22 4.70
CA ALA A 395 31.27 9.89 4.14
C ALA A 395 31.24 11.41 4.38
N THR A 396 30.06 12.02 4.27
CA THR A 396 29.89 13.47 4.51
C THR A 396 29.93 13.81 6.00
N ALA A 397 29.32 12.99 6.85
CA ALA A 397 29.23 13.25 8.29
C ALA A 397 30.58 13.14 9.01
N LEU A 398 31.45 12.28 8.52
CA LEU A 398 32.82 12.11 9.06
C LEU A 398 33.85 13.08 8.46
N ASP A 399 33.47 13.90 7.47
CA ASP A 399 34.32 14.88 6.76
C ASP A 399 35.71 14.34 6.41
N LEU A 400 35.77 13.14 5.87
CA LEU A 400 37.00 12.41 5.64
C LEU A 400 37.71 12.88 4.38
N ASP A 401 38.95 13.32 4.54
CA ASP A 401 39.86 13.62 3.42
C ASP A 401 40.40 12.35 2.72
N GLN A 402 40.28 11.20 3.38
CA GLN A 402 40.72 9.88 2.89
C GLN A 402 39.67 8.81 3.14
N ALA A 403 39.80 7.67 2.46
CA ALA A 403 38.93 6.53 2.71
C ALA A 403 38.99 6.06 4.16
N LEU A 404 37.86 5.61 4.71
CA LEU A 404 37.81 4.98 6.03
C LEU A 404 38.82 3.82 6.09
N PRO A 405 39.68 3.70 7.15
CA PRO A 405 40.58 2.57 7.30
C PRO A 405 39.87 1.30 7.78
N TYR A 406 38.58 1.27 7.69
CA TYR A 406 37.70 0.17 8.10
C TYR A 406 36.76 -0.24 6.97
N SER A 407 36.62 -1.53 6.79
CA SER A 407 35.52 -2.11 6.05
C SER A 407 34.45 -2.62 7.01
N ALA A 408 33.20 -2.47 6.62
CA ALA A 408 32.04 -2.93 7.39
C ALA A 408 31.26 -3.99 6.63
N SER A 409 30.64 -4.90 7.37
CA SER A 409 29.68 -5.86 6.83
C SER A 409 28.36 -5.70 7.58
N ILE A 410 27.29 -5.38 6.86
CA ILE A 410 25.93 -5.24 7.40
C ILE A 410 25.10 -6.42 6.91
N VAL A 411 24.29 -7.00 7.81
CA VAL A 411 23.45 -8.14 7.50
C VAL A 411 22.14 -8.12 8.29
N PHE A 412 21.07 -8.56 7.65
CA PHE A 412 19.81 -8.92 8.31
C PHE A 412 19.93 -10.37 8.78
N GLU A 413 20.20 -10.55 10.04
CA GLU A 413 20.41 -11.87 10.62
C GLU A 413 19.14 -12.72 10.52
N GLN A 414 19.30 -13.94 10.09
CA GLN A 414 18.20 -14.91 9.95
C GLN A 414 17.04 -14.45 9.04
N SER A 415 17.32 -13.52 8.10
CA SER A 415 16.42 -13.22 7.00
C SER A 415 16.78 -14.09 5.79
N TYR A 416 15.82 -14.87 5.28
CA TYR A 416 16.02 -15.79 4.16
C TYR A 416 15.08 -15.47 2.98
N SER A 417 14.32 -14.40 3.09
CA SER A 417 13.47 -13.84 2.03
C SER A 417 14.09 -12.59 1.45
N GLU A 418 13.64 -12.21 0.27
CA GLU A 418 14.05 -10.95 -0.36
C GLU A 418 13.68 -9.77 0.54
N VAL A 419 14.68 -8.89 0.77
CA VAL A 419 14.51 -7.61 1.47
C VAL A 419 14.50 -6.52 0.42
N ASP A 420 13.37 -5.86 0.19
CA ASP A 420 13.27 -4.70 -0.67
C ASP A 420 12.69 -3.50 0.09
N GLY A 421 13.15 -2.30 -0.26
CA GLY A 421 12.79 -1.07 0.44
C GLY A 421 13.99 -0.45 1.16
N ASP A 422 13.93 0.88 1.34
CA ASP A 422 14.94 1.68 2.04
C ASP A 422 14.59 1.94 3.51
N SER A 423 13.48 1.37 3.98
CA SER A 423 12.91 1.65 5.31
C SER A 423 13.76 1.17 6.50
N ALA A 424 14.79 0.37 6.26
CA ALA A 424 15.74 -0.08 7.28
C ALA A 424 17.03 0.74 7.32
N SER A 425 17.24 1.68 6.37
CA SER A 425 18.53 2.40 6.24
C SER A 425 18.89 3.23 7.48
N LEU A 426 17.91 3.72 8.25
CA LEU A 426 18.17 4.36 9.55
C LEU A 426 18.70 3.33 10.57
N ALA A 427 18.14 2.14 10.63
CA ALA A 427 18.57 1.09 11.53
C ALA A 427 19.97 0.59 11.17
N GLU A 428 20.24 0.37 9.88
CA GLU A 428 21.56 -0.01 9.35
C GLU A 428 22.61 1.03 9.66
N LEU A 429 22.29 2.32 9.50
CA LEU A 429 23.14 3.43 9.88
C LEU A 429 23.46 3.42 11.38
N CYS A 430 22.44 3.22 12.23
CA CYS A 430 22.65 3.14 13.67
C CYS A 430 23.56 1.98 14.05
N ALA A 431 23.40 0.80 13.45
CA ALA A 431 24.28 -0.36 13.66
C ALA A 431 25.73 -0.05 13.22
N LEU A 432 25.90 0.60 12.07
CA LEU A 432 27.21 1.00 11.56
C LEU A 432 27.90 2.02 12.48
N MET A 433 27.19 3.07 12.91
CA MET A 433 27.74 4.09 13.83
C MET A 433 28.12 3.47 15.17
N SER A 434 27.32 2.55 15.70
CA SER A 434 27.63 1.79 16.91
C SER A 434 28.90 0.94 16.74
N ALA A 435 29.02 0.22 15.64
CA ALA A 435 30.17 -0.63 15.34
C ALA A 435 31.45 0.19 15.15
N LEU A 436 31.38 1.33 14.45
CA LEU A 436 32.50 2.24 14.22
C LEU A 436 32.95 2.92 15.51
N SER A 437 32.03 3.42 16.35
CA SER A 437 32.35 4.11 17.61
C SER A 437 32.58 3.16 18.79
N SER A 438 32.30 1.87 18.63
CA SER A 438 32.23 0.88 19.72
C SER A 438 31.26 1.24 20.85
N GLN A 439 30.21 2.01 20.55
CA GLN A 439 29.18 2.36 21.52
C GLN A 439 27.99 1.38 21.41
N PRO A 440 27.55 0.79 22.54
CA PRO A 440 26.47 -0.17 22.51
C PRO A 440 25.12 0.50 22.30
N ILE A 441 24.24 -0.16 21.53
CA ILE A 441 22.84 0.20 21.27
C ILE A 441 21.92 -0.49 22.26
N ASN A 442 20.96 0.26 22.78
CA ASN A 442 19.88 -0.25 23.62
C ASN A 442 18.93 -1.16 22.81
N GLN A 443 18.91 -2.45 23.14
CA GLN A 443 18.12 -3.46 22.43
C GLN A 443 16.62 -3.42 22.79
N GLN A 444 16.20 -2.59 23.73
CA GLN A 444 14.80 -2.35 24.06
C GLN A 444 14.10 -1.48 23.00
N ILE A 445 14.86 -0.84 22.13
CA ILE A 445 14.33 0.10 21.14
C ILE A 445 14.53 -0.48 19.74
N ALA A 446 13.43 -0.56 18.99
CA ALA A 446 13.47 -0.87 17.57
C ALA A 446 13.47 0.41 16.74
N VAL A 447 14.00 0.32 15.51
CA VAL A 447 14.18 1.49 14.63
C VAL A 447 13.63 1.20 13.24
N THR A 448 12.90 2.15 12.69
CA THR A 448 12.53 2.17 11.27
C THR A 448 12.58 3.59 10.71
N GLY A 449 12.91 3.71 9.45
CA GLY A 449 13.04 4.99 8.75
C GLY A 449 13.96 4.88 7.56
N ALA A 450 13.71 5.67 6.51
CA ALA A 450 14.64 5.86 5.42
C ALA A 450 15.49 7.10 5.68
N VAL A 451 16.79 7.08 5.33
CA VAL A 451 17.71 8.20 5.53
C VAL A 451 18.08 8.79 4.18
N ASP A 452 18.09 10.12 4.07
CA ASP A 452 18.63 10.81 2.89
C ASP A 452 20.13 11.13 3.06
N GLN A 453 20.77 11.64 1.99
CA GLN A 453 22.20 12.00 2.00
C GLN A 453 22.59 13.10 2.99
N PHE A 454 21.61 13.76 3.61
CA PHE A 454 21.80 14.83 4.59
C PHE A 454 21.49 14.39 6.03
N GLY A 455 21.15 13.11 6.21
CA GLY A 455 20.80 12.54 7.52
C GLY A 455 19.37 12.83 7.96
N ARG A 456 18.47 13.26 7.04
CA ARG A 456 17.06 13.45 7.35
C ARG A 456 16.34 12.13 7.27
N VAL A 457 15.41 11.93 8.19
CA VAL A 457 14.61 10.70 8.27
C VAL A 457 13.30 10.88 7.50
N GLN A 458 13.04 9.98 6.57
CA GLN A 458 11.92 9.99 5.65
C GLN A 458 10.88 8.93 6.00
N ALA A 459 9.62 9.18 5.60
CA ALA A 459 8.49 8.30 5.86
C ALA A 459 8.66 6.91 5.23
N VAL A 460 8.08 5.91 5.89
CA VAL A 460 8.09 4.52 5.47
C VAL A 460 6.68 3.93 5.46
N GLY A 461 6.46 2.86 4.71
CA GLY A 461 5.18 2.13 4.70
C GLY A 461 5.04 1.13 5.84
N GLY A 462 3.80 0.69 6.12
CA GLY A 462 3.46 -0.35 7.08
C GLY A 462 3.84 0.00 8.52
N ILE A 463 3.75 1.27 8.90
CA ILE A 463 4.24 1.75 10.19
C ILE A 463 3.46 1.15 11.37
N ASN A 464 2.16 0.93 11.18
CA ASN A 464 1.31 0.34 12.20
C ASN A 464 1.69 -1.12 12.46
N GLU A 465 1.86 -1.90 11.40
CA GLU A 465 2.28 -3.31 11.44
C GLU A 465 3.65 -3.44 12.10
N LYS A 466 4.59 -2.58 11.74
CA LYS A 466 5.95 -2.55 12.31
C LYS A 466 5.95 -2.32 13.82
N VAL A 467 5.22 -1.31 14.28
CA VAL A 467 5.11 -0.97 15.71
C VAL A 467 4.44 -2.10 16.48
N GLU A 468 3.30 -2.59 15.99
CA GLU A 468 2.52 -3.65 16.63
C GLU A 468 3.25 -4.99 16.66
N GLY A 469 4.01 -5.31 15.59
CA GLY A 469 4.84 -6.52 15.54
C GLY A 469 5.91 -6.53 16.62
N PHE A 470 6.65 -5.44 16.81
CA PHE A 470 7.66 -5.33 17.87
C PHE A 470 7.02 -5.32 19.27
N TYR A 471 5.91 -4.61 19.43
CA TYR A 471 5.15 -4.59 20.68
C TYR A 471 4.73 -6.02 21.11
N LYS A 472 4.18 -6.83 20.20
CA LYS A 472 3.79 -8.22 20.47
C LYS A 472 4.97 -9.06 20.98
N VAL A 473 6.17 -8.88 20.41
CA VAL A 473 7.39 -9.55 20.88
C VAL A 473 7.76 -9.09 22.29
N CYS A 474 7.69 -7.78 22.57
CA CYS A 474 7.98 -7.21 23.89
C CYS A 474 7.00 -7.71 24.96
N VAL A 475 5.69 -7.70 24.67
CA VAL A 475 4.66 -8.22 25.60
C VAL A 475 4.92 -9.68 25.95
N HIS A 476 5.24 -10.50 24.96
CA HIS A 476 5.47 -11.93 25.16
C HIS A 476 6.67 -12.24 26.07
N ARG A 477 7.69 -11.37 26.04
CA ARG A 477 8.88 -11.47 26.90
C ARG A 477 8.74 -10.74 28.23
N GLY A 478 7.70 -9.95 28.40
CA GLY A 478 7.44 -9.09 29.54
C GLY A 478 7.93 -7.66 29.28
N LEU A 479 6.97 -6.72 29.37
CA LEU A 479 7.27 -5.30 29.22
C LEU A 479 8.16 -4.81 30.37
N THR A 480 9.26 -4.11 30.02
CA THR A 480 10.21 -3.53 31.00
C THR A 480 9.85 -2.10 31.39
N GLY A 481 8.98 -1.44 30.62
CA GLY A 481 8.69 -0.01 30.74
C GLY A 481 9.68 0.91 30.04
N ASN A 482 10.64 0.37 29.27
CA ASN A 482 11.61 1.14 28.48
C ASN A 482 11.65 0.75 27.00
N GLN A 483 10.78 -0.19 26.62
CA GLN A 483 10.71 -0.66 25.24
C GLN A 483 9.90 0.31 24.37
N GLY A 484 10.28 0.41 23.09
CA GLY A 484 9.56 1.26 22.16
C GLY A 484 10.16 1.28 20.77
N VAL A 485 9.68 2.20 19.96
CA VAL A 485 10.04 2.31 18.53
C VAL A 485 10.45 3.74 18.21
N ILE A 486 11.58 3.87 17.52
CA ILE A 486 11.98 5.10 16.82
C ILE A 486 11.42 5.02 15.40
N LEU A 487 10.71 6.07 14.99
CA LEU A 487 10.09 6.15 13.68
C LEU A 487 10.17 7.57 13.09
N PRO A 488 9.95 7.73 11.78
CA PRO A 488 9.95 9.04 11.14
C PRO A 488 8.81 9.94 11.64
N LYS A 489 9.10 11.19 11.97
CA LYS A 489 8.08 12.16 12.42
C LYS A 489 6.98 12.37 11.38
N THR A 490 7.32 12.28 10.11
CA THR A 490 6.36 12.36 9.01
C THR A 490 5.33 11.22 9.00
N ASN A 491 5.61 10.08 9.68
CA ASN A 491 4.66 8.98 9.81
C ASN A 491 3.67 9.14 10.97
N LEU A 492 3.73 10.18 11.78
CA LEU A 492 2.76 10.38 12.86
C LEU A 492 1.31 10.42 12.36
N SER A 493 1.07 11.01 11.18
CA SER A 493 -0.26 11.02 10.57
C SER A 493 -0.75 9.66 10.07
N ASN A 494 0.15 8.68 9.95
CA ASN A 494 -0.18 7.33 9.51
C ASN A 494 -0.45 6.37 10.68
N LEU A 495 -0.18 6.78 11.92
CA LEU A 495 -0.36 5.94 13.09
C LEU A 495 -1.84 5.78 13.42
N CYS A 496 -2.31 4.55 13.36
CA CYS A 496 -3.65 4.11 13.77
C CYS A 496 -3.50 2.79 14.52
N LEU A 497 -2.85 2.85 15.71
CA LEU A 497 -2.45 1.66 16.45
C LEU A 497 -3.63 0.96 17.12
N ASN A 498 -3.45 -0.33 17.42
CA ASN A 498 -4.40 -1.14 18.20
C ASN A 498 -4.60 -0.58 19.61
N ASP A 499 -5.79 -0.78 20.18
CA ASP A 499 -6.13 -0.36 21.55
C ASP A 499 -5.09 -0.85 22.58
N GLU A 500 -4.55 -2.06 22.45
CA GLU A 500 -3.57 -2.64 23.38
C GLU A 500 -2.26 -1.86 23.40
N VAL A 501 -1.76 -1.47 22.25
CA VAL A 501 -0.53 -0.65 22.12
C VAL A 501 -0.78 0.74 22.70
N ILE A 502 -1.92 1.35 22.36
CA ILE A 502 -2.30 2.68 22.88
C ILE A 502 -2.37 2.68 24.42
N GLU A 503 -3.00 1.67 25.04
CA GLU A 503 -3.09 1.55 26.49
C GLU A 503 -1.71 1.30 27.13
N ALA A 504 -0.82 0.55 26.49
CA ALA A 504 0.56 0.38 26.95
C ALA A 504 1.36 1.69 26.90
N ILE A 505 1.20 2.48 25.83
CA ILE A 505 1.84 3.81 25.72
C ILE A 505 1.28 4.76 26.79
N LYS A 506 -0.02 4.77 26.98
CA LYS A 506 -0.69 5.56 28.01
C LYS A 506 -0.24 5.19 29.42
N ALA A 507 0.00 3.91 29.67
CA ALA A 507 0.55 3.38 30.92
C ALA A 507 2.07 3.56 31.06
N LYS A 508 2.75 4.16 30.06
CA LYS A 508 4.21 4.31 30.00
C LYS A 508 4.97 2.98 30.10
N GLN A 509 4.42 1.94 29.51
CA GLN A 509 5.05 0.63 29.41
C GLN A 509 5.67 0.37 28.05
N PHE A 510 5.28 1.16 27.05
CA PHE A 510 5.82 1.16 25.70
C PHE A 510 5.90 2.60 25.18
N HIS A 511 6.85 2.90 24.30
CA HIS A 511 7.18 4.27 23.91
C HIS A 511 7.30 4.43 22.41
N ILE A 512 6.95 5.61 21.90
CA ILE A 512 7.16 6.01 20.52
C ILE A 512 8.00 7.29 20.50
N TRP A 513 9.08 7.27 19.75
CA TRP A 513 9.92 8.44 19.50
C TRP A 513 9.90 8.78 18.02
N ALA A 514 9.37 9.94 17.70
CA ALA A 514 9.33 10.45 16.34
C ALA A 514 10.55 11.34 16.08
N VAL A 515 11.31 11.04 15.02
CA VAL A 515 12.57 11.71 14.70
C VAL A 515 12.54 12.32 13.30
N GLU A 516 13.20 13.47 13.14
CA GLU A 516 13.36 14.16 11.85
C GLU A 516 14.73 13.88 11.22
N ASN A 517 15.72 13.52 12.03
CA ASN A 517 17.11 13.35 11.58
C ASN A 517 17.88 12.35 12.45
N VAL A 518 19.05 11.97 11.97
CA VAL A 518 19.95 11.02 12.65
C VAL A 518 20.44 11.55 14.00
N ASP A 519 20.62 12.86 14.13
CA ASP A 519 21.06 13.51 15.38
C ASP A 519 20.07 13.30 16.53
N GLU A 520 18.80 13.06 16.23
CA GLU A 520 17.76 12.75 17.21
C GLU A 520 17.67 11.25 17.51
N ALA A 521 17.93 10.39 16.51
CA ALA A 521 17.80 8.94 16.65
C ALA A 521 18.96 8.31 17.45
N ILE A 522 20.19 8.67 17.15
CA ILE A 522 21.40 8.08 17.74
C ILE A 522 21.42 8.24 19.27
N PRO A 523 21.14 9.41 19.86
CA PRO A 523 21.17 9.57 21.32
C PRO A 523 20.13 8.73 22.06
N LEU A 524 19.00 8.43 21.44
CA LEU A 524 17.97 7.53 22.01
C LEU A 524 18.50 6.09 22.18
N LEU A 525 19.40 5.68 21.30
CA LEU A 525 19.94 4.33 21.25
C LEU A 525 21.22 4.16 22.07
N THR A 526 22.08 5.19 22.11
CA THR A 526 23.45 5.09 22.64
C THR A 526 23.68 5.89 23.90
N ASP A 527 22.73 6.74 24.30
CA ASP A 527 22.86 7.73 25.39
C ASP A 527 23.94 8.80 25.11
N LYS A 528 24.47 8.90 23.87
CA LYS A 528 25.48 9.87 23.46
C LYS A 528 24.97 10.70 22.27
N PRO A 529 25.28 12.01 22.21
CA PRO A 529 24.97 12.82 21.05
C PRO A 529 25.72 12.32 19.81
N PHE A 530 25.08 12.45 18.63
CA PHE A 530 25.72 12.08 17.38
C PHE A 530 26.91 13.03 17.08
N ARG A 531 26.65 14.33 17.18
CA ARG A 531 27.62 15.44 17.05
C ARG A 531 27.30 16.56 18.03
N SER A 532 28.25 17.45 18.33
CA SER A 532 28.04 18.64 19.16
C SER A 532 28.82 19.82 18.59
N GLU A 533 28.33 21.03 18.83
CA GLU A 533 29.10 22.26 18.57
C GLU A 533 30.19 22.52 19.62
N ASN A 534 30.12 21.85 20.76
CA ASN A 534 31.08 21.96 21.81
C ASN A 534 32.10 20.82 21.66
N GLU A 535 33.38 21.18 21.41
CA GLU A 535 34.50 20.24 21.23
C GLU A 535 34.80 19.38 22.46
N GLU A 536 34.34 19.77 23.67
CA GLU A 536 34.54 19.00 24.90
C GLU A 536 33.50 17.85 25.06
N ASP A 537 32.44 17.83 24.26
CA ASP A 537 31.41 16.80 24.35
C ASP A 537 31.90 15.52 23.67
N GLU A 538 31.82 14.41 24.38
CA GLU A 538 32.06 13.07 23.80
C GLU A 538 30.87 12.65 22.92
N THR A 539 31.06 12.68 21.61
CA THR A 539 30.04 12.38 20.60
C THR A 539 30.34 11.07 19.87
N ILE A 540 29.36 10.53 19.16
CA ILE A 540 29.57 9.35 18.31
C ILE A 540 30.62 9.64 17.23
N LEU A 541 30.57 10.82 16.61
CA LEU A 541 31.55 11.20 15.58
C LEU A 541 32.95 11.35 16.17
N SER A 542 33.13 12.04 17.34
CA SER A 542 34.44 12.18 17.96
C SER A 542 35.06 10.83 18.35
N LEU A 543 34.25 9.89 18.82
CA LEU A 543 34.74 8.53 19.13
C LEU A 543 35.18 7.76 17.87
N ILE A 544 34.51 7.97 16.74
CA ILE A 544 34.91 7.37 15.46
C ILE A 544 36.23 8.01 14.98
N GLU A 545 36.37 9.34 15.06
CA GLU A 545 37.56 10.08 14.71
C GLU A 545 38.77 9.64 15.56
N GLU A 546 38.63 9.56 16.87
CA GLU A 546 39.68 9.05 17.79
C GLU A 546 40.13 7.63 17.40
N ARG A 547 39.17 6.78 17.01
CA ARG A 547 39.49 5.42 16.61
C ARG A 547 40.19 5.36 15.24
N ILE A 548 39.85 6.23 14.31
CA ILE A 548 40.54 6.40 13.02
C ILE A 548 41.99 6.87 13.27
N ASP A 549 42.15 7.88 14.10
CA ASP A 549 43.48 8.44 14.48
C ASP A 549 44.36 7.41 15.17
N TYR A 550 43.82 6.63 16.09
CA TYR A 550 44.56 5.55 16.75
C TYR A 550 45.15 4.56 15.73
N PHE A 551 44.46 4.29 14.64
CA PHE A 551 44.95 3.39 13.59
C PHE A 551 46.04 4.02 12.73
N HIS A 552 45.89 5.26 12.32
CA HIS A 552 46.92 5.95 11.55
C HIS A 552 48.23 6.10 12.35
N HIS A 553 48.14 6.31 13.66
CA HIS A 553 49.31 6.44 14.54
C HIS A 553 49.82 5.07 15.04
N GLY A 554 48.94 4.07 15.23
CA GLY A 554 49.29 2.72 15.67
C GLY A 554 50.09 1.94 14.64
N ASP A 555 49.81 2.10 13.36
CA ASP A 555 50.57 1.48 12.27
C ASP A 555 52.01 2.06 12.18
N LEU A 556 52.15 3.36 12.36
CA LEU A 556 53.48 4.01 12.43
C LEU A 556 54.32 3.51 13.62
N SER A 557 53.71 3.24 14.77
CA SER A 557 54.39 2.68 15.94
C SER A 557 54.80 1.21 15.75
N ASN A 558 54.02 0.43 15.03
CA ASN A 558 54.33 -0.96 14.68
C ASN A 558 55.45 -1.05 13.63
N GLU A 559 55.45 -0.19 12.61
CA GLU A 559 56.55 -0.13 11.62
C GLU A 559 57.87 0.28 12.28
N VAL A 560 57.83 1.29 13.17
CA VAL A 560 59.01 1.68 13.94
C VAL A 560 59.45 0.57 14.89
N GLY A 561 58.53 -0.17 15.50
CA GLY A 561 58.82 -1.32 16.36
C GLY A 561 59.46 -2.50 15.58
N ILE A 562 59.01 -2.78 14.38
CA ILE A 562 59.58 -3.82 13.49
C ILE A 562 60.97 -3.40 12.99
N LEU A 563 61.14 -2.16 12.55
CA LEU A 563 62.43 -1.61 12.12
C LEU A 563 63.47 -1.62 13.24
N ASN A 564 63.06 -1.29 14.48
CA ASN A 564 63.93 -1.40 15.64
C ASN A 564 64.28 -2.86 16.00
N LYS A 565 63.36 -3.79 15.90
CA LYS A 565 63.64 -5.23 16.08
C LYS A 565 64.60 -5.74 15.00
N ILE A 566 64.44 -5.33 13.76
CA ILE A 566 65.35 -5.66 12.66
C ILE A 566 66.72 -5.04 12.89
N ARG A 567 66.84 -3.78 13.34
CA ARG A 567 68.10 -3.13 13.71
C ARG A 567 68.81 -3.84 14.86
N ILE A 568 68.08 -4.27 15.88
CA ILE A 568 68.66 -5.00 17.02
C ILE A 568 69.12 -6.41 16.57
N CYS A 569 68.35 -7.11 15.71
CA CYS A 569 68.82 -8.39 15.17
C CYS A 569 70.06 -8.25 14.29
N ILE A 570 70.17 -7.21 13.47
CA ILE A 570 71.35 -6.94 12.65
C ILE A 570 72.55 -6.54 13.53
N ALA A 571 72.37 -5.69 14.54
CA ALA A 571 73.41 -5.31 15.47
C ALA A 571 73.93 -6.52 16.25
N ASN A 572 73.06 -7.40 16.73
CA ASN A 572 73.49 -8.63 17.43
C ASN A 572 74.17 -9.64 16.51
N TRP A 573 73.87 -9.67 15.23
CA TRP A 573 74.53 -10.52 14.24
C TRP A 573 75.99 -10.04 13.98
N PHE A 574 76.18 -8.72 13.94
CA PHE A 574 77.54 -8.12 13.81
C PHE A 574 78.44 -8.21 15.06
N VAL A 575 77.88 -8.47 16.24
CA VAL A 575 78.59 -8.64 17.48
C VAL A 575 78.98 -10.10 17.74
N GLN A 576 78.37 -11.06 17.04
CA GLN A 576 78.66 -12.51 17.19
C GLN A 576 79.57 -13.09 16.07
N ASN A 577 79.92 -12.30 15.06
CA ASN A 577 80.93 -12.62 14.05
C ASN A 577 82.03 -11.57 14.06
#